data_78dd78fd2654959ee708aede40537e08
#
_entry.id   78dd78fd2654959ee708aede40537e08
#
_cell.length_a   1.000
_cell.length_b   1.000
_cell.length_c   1.000
_cell.angle_alpha   90.00
_cell.angle_beta   90.00
_cell.angle_gamma   90.00
#
_symmetry.space_group_name_H-M   'P 1'
#
loop_
_entity.id
_entity.type
_entity.pdbx_description
1 polymer ?
#
loop_
_entity_poly.entity_id
_entity_poly.type
_entity_poly.pdbx_seq_one_letter_code
_entity_poly.pdbx_strand_id
1 'polypeptide(L)'
;IIVDNNNELLILGITGSSDFPTTENAYSRVFQGGDSVSNALGTYNDLTIRGGIDYHQGSDLFIARLSEDGRRLNGSTYLGGTDNDGINNAFGLPLSRNYGDEFRGEVNIDADNNVYIAANTSSTDFPVINGFQSVYGGGTQDGVVAKLNPDLSSIIWSSYIGGTMADAAYGIKIIEDSVSYITGGTMSADFPVTPGAYDTQFGGDIDGYLASISYDGTTLKASTFLGTPEYDQSYFLDTDEDQNVYAYGQTRGSYPVSEGVYAYPLSGQFIHKLTPDLSESVFSTVVGSGSGSPDISPTAFLVNECGNIFLSGWGGWINSRVPKYNGGNTFD
;
A
#
# COMPACT_ATOMS: atom_id res chain seq x y z
N ILE A 1 9.76 -1.64 -7.70
CA ILE A 1 11.14 -1.32 -8.15
C ILE A 1 11.17 0.14 -8.54
N ILE A 2 12.16 0.89 -8.06
CA ILE A 2 12.41 2.29 -8.44
C ILE A 2 13.90 2.46 -8.79
N VAL A 3 14.21 3.57 -9.45
CA VAL A 3 15.59 4.03 -9.68
C VAL A 3 15.88 5.14 -8.68
N ASP A 4 17.00 5.05 -7.98
CA ASP A 4 17.39 6.05 -7.01
C ASP A 4 18.17 7.22 -7.64
N ASN A 5 18.55 8.22 -6.81
CA ASN A 5 19.27 9.40 -7.27
C ASN A 5 20.69 9.11 -7.80
N ASN A 6 21.21 7.90 -7.60
CA ASN A 6 22.50 7.42 -8.13
C ASN A 6 22.35 6.54 -9.36
N ASN A 7 21.15 6.45 -9.95
CA ASN A 7 20.77 5.50 -11.00
C ASN A 7 20.88 4.03 -10.58
N GLU A 8 20.84 3.72 -9.30
CA GLU A 8 20.81 2.36 -8.79
C GLU A 8 19.38 1.84 -8.73
N LEU A 9 19.20 0.52 -8.90
CA LEU A 9 17.88 -0.11 -8.83
C LEU A 9 17.58 -0.49 -7.40
N LEU A 10 16.54 0.08 -6.82
CA LEU A 10 16.01 -0.30 -5.51
C LEU A 10 14.80 -1.21 -5.68
N ILE A 11 14.82 -2.34 -5.00
CA ILE A 11 13.82 -3.40 -5.10
C ILE A 11 13.29 -3.70 -3.70
N LEU A 12 11.98 -3.61 -3.51
CA LEU A 12 11.27 -4.20 -2.38
C LEU A 12 10.57 -5.46 -2.87
N GLY A 13 10.62 -6.51 -2.09
CA GLY A 13 9.92 -7.75 -2.37
C GLY A 13 9.78 -8.63 -1.12
N ILE A 14 9.25 -9.81 -1.34
CA ILE A 14 8.97 -10.81 -0.31
C ILE A 14 9.74 -12.07 -0.65
N THR A 15 10.34 -12.70 0.34
CA THR A 15 11.06 -13.95 0.16
C THR A 15 10.68 -14.95 1.24
N GLY A 16 10.60 -16.24 0.85
CA GLY A 16 10.51 -17.39 1.75
C GLY A 16 11.83 -18.15 1.85
N SER A 17 12.94 -17.53 1.45
CA SER A 17 14.23 -18.19 1.32
C SER A 17 15.20 -17.73 2.42
N SER A 18 15.69 -18.66 3.19
CA SER A 18 16.72 -18.39 4.23
C SER A 18 18.12 -18.15 3.67
N ASP A 19 18.32 -18.36 2.38
CA ASP A 19 19.56 -18.14 1.64
C ASP A 19 19.48 -17.00 0.61
N PHE A 20 18.47 -16.12 0.74
CA PHE A 20 18.40 -14.91 -0.08
C PHE A 20 19.67 -14.07 0.09
N PRO A 21 20.29 -13.58 -0.99
CA PRO A 21 21.56 -12.89 -0.92
C PRO A 21 21.46 -11.56 -0.17
N THR A 22 22.18 -11.45 0.95
CA THR A 22 22.32 -10.24 1.76
C THR A 22 23.77 -9.71 1.72
N THR A 23 23.94 -8.40 1.92
CA THR A 23 25.28 -7.79 2.02
C THR A 23 25.88 -7.99 3.41
N GLU A 24 27.21 -7.86 3.52
CA GLU A 24 27.94 -8.09 4.78
C GLU A 24 27.50 -7.13 5.89
N ASN A 25 27.20 -5.88 5.53
CA ASN A 25 26.74 -4.82 6.43
C ASN A 25 25.21 -4.68 6.52
N ALA A 26 24.44 -5.63 6.01
CA ALA A 26 22.98 -5.58 6.05
C ALA A 26 22.43 -5.36 7.46
N TYR A 27 21.31 -4.67 7.59
CA TYR A 27 20.56 -4.54 8.84
C TYR A 27 20.26 -5.94 9.43
N SER A 28 19.71 -6.85 8.63
CA SER A 28 19.53 -8.25 9.00
C SER A 28 19.97 -9.19 7.87
N ARG A 29 20.73 -10.22 8.26
CA ARG A 29 21.13 -11.33 7.40
C ARG A 29 20.39 -12.62 7.77
N VAL A 30 19.47 -12.52 8.70
CA VAL A 30 18.73 -13.66 9.24
C VAL A 30 17.31 -13.59 8.73
N PHE A 31 16.91 -14.66 8.05
CA PHE A 31 15.51 -14.91 7.69
C PHE A 31 14.77 -15.35 8.95
N GLN A 32 13.72 -14.67 9.31
CA GLN A 32 12.88 -15.00 10.47
C GLN A 32 11.72 -15.91 10.08
N GLY A 33 11.13 -15.66 8.90
CA GLY A 33 10.07 -16.47 8.33
C GLY A 33 8.74 -16.37 9.06
N GLY A 34 8.07 -17.49 9.23
CA GLY A 34 6.74 -17.55 9.86
C GLY A 34 6.04 -18.87 9.56
N ASP A 35 4.73 -18.87 9.73
CA ASP A 35 3.90 -20.00 9.38
C ASP A 35 3.88 -20.24 7.88
N SER A 36 3.80 -21.52 7.48
CA SER A 36 3.71 -21.89 6.06
C SER A 36 2.47 -21.28 5.42
N VAL A 37 2.67 -20.53 4.34
CA VAL A 37 1.59 -19.97 3.51
C VAL A 37 1.61 -20.64 2.15
N SER A 38 0.50 -21.29 1.79
CA SER A 38 0.29 -21.83 0.45
C SER A 38 -0.66 -20.90 -0.31
N ASN A 39 -0.13 -20.19 -1.29
CA ASN A 39 -0.91 -19.41 -2.24
C ASN A 39 -1.43 -20.30 -3.37
N ALA A 40 -2.22 -21.30 -3.04
CA ALA A 40 -3.03 -21.98 -4.03
C ALA A 40 -4.07 -20.96 -4.53
N LEU A 41 -3.78 -20.31 -5.65
CA LEU A 41 -4.76 -19.49 -6.37
C LEU A 41 -6.05 -20.30 -6.51
N GLY A 42 -7.15 -19.72 -6.03
CA GLY A 42 -8.43 -20.41 -5.93
C GLY A 42 -8.91 -20.99 -7.25
N THR A 43 -9.82 -21.93 -7.16
CA THR A 43 -10.49 -22.53 -8.33
C THR A 43 -11.39 -21.47 -8.97
N TYR A 44 -10.97 -20.91 -10.09
CA TYR A 44 -11.81 -20.09 -10.94
C TYR A 44 -12.45 -20.99 -12.01
N ASN A 45 -13.78 -21.16 -11.96
CA ASN A 45 -14.56 -21.89 -12.97
C ASN A 45 -13.95 -23.24 -13.36
N ASP A 46 -13.73 -24.13 -12.38
CA ASP A 46 -13.12 -25.46 -12.55
C ASP A 46 -11.69 -25.48 -13.10
N LEU A 47 -11.07 -24.35 -13.34
CA LEU A 47 -9.65 -24.25 -13.62
C LEU A 47 -8.90 -23.99 -12.31
N THR A 48 -8.18 -24.99 -11.82
CA THR A 48 -7.21 -24.81 -10.75
C THR A 48 -5.99 -24.13 -11.36
N ILE A 49 -5.91 -22.81 -11.24
CA ILE A 49 -4.69 -22.08 -11.60
C ILE A 49 -3.68 -22.33 -10.47
N ARG A 50 -2.81 -23.28 -10.67
CA ARG A 50 -1.64 -23.50 -9.84
C ARG A 50 -0.54 -22.55 -10.35
N GLY A 51 -0.18 -21.55 -9.58
CA GLY A 51 0.82 -20.57 -10.00
C GLY A 51 1.24 -19.61 -8.91
N GLY A 52 0.84 -19.88 -7.67
CA GLY A 52 1.31 -19.12 -6.51
C GLY A 52 2.69 -19.60 -6.04
N ILE A 53 3.40 -18.74 -5.34
CA ILE A 53 4.61 -19.11 -4.62
C ILE A 53 4.16 -19.69 -3.27
N ASP A 54 4.62 -20.89 -2.94
CA ASP A 54 4.41 -21.49 -1.62
C ASP A 54 5.56 -21.05 -0.70
N TYR A 55 5.23 -20.42 0.40
CA TYR A 55 6.17 -20.00 1.43
C TYR A 55 6.17 -21.05 2.55
N HIS A 56 6.97 -22.11 2.40
CA HIS A 56 6.96 -23.25 3.32
C HIS A 56 7.46 -22.94 4.74
N GLN A 57 8.24 -21.89 4.89
CA GLN A 57 8.83 -21.42 6.16
C GLN A 57 8.39 -20.00 6.48
N GLY A 58 7.23 -19.58 5.93
CA GLY A 58 6.79 -18.20 6.04
C GLY A 58 7.57 -17.25 5.14
N SER A 59 7.49 -15.96 5.43
CA SER A 59 8.01 -14.90 4.57
C SER A 59 8.55 -13.72 5.35
N ASP A 60 9.63 -13.13 4.83
CA ASP A 60 10.14 -11.81 5.23
C ASP A 60 10.12 -10.86 4.02
N LEU A 61 10.01 -9.58 4.30
CA LEU A 61 10.37 -8.55 3.35
C LEU A 61 11.87 -8.61 3.06
N PHE A 62 12.24 -8.29 1.83
CA PHE A 62 13.62 -7.97 1.50
C PHE A 62 13.70 -6.63 0.79
N ILE A 63 14.79 -5.93 1.01
CA ILE A 63 15.13 -4.71 0.28
C ILE A 63 16.51 -4.94 -0.34
N ALA A 64 16.65 -4.68 -1.64
CA ALA A 64 17.90 -4.87 -2.35
C ALA A 64 18.19 -3.68 -3.24
N ARG A 65 19.47 -3.28 -3.31
CA ARG A 65 19.99 -2.20 -4.15
C ARG A 65 21.03 -2.76 -5.09
N LEU A 66 20.78 -2.67 -6.39
CA LEU A 66 21.68 -3.09 -7.45
C LEU A 66 22.35 -1.89 -8.08
N SER A 67 23.61 -2.04 -8.48
CA SER A 67 24.30 -1.02 -9.28
C SER A 67 23.54 -0.73 -10.58
N GLU A 68 23.74 0.47 -11.15
CA GLU A 68 23.13 0.93 -12.41
C GLU A 68 23.24 -0.10 -13.54
N ASP A 69 24.37 -0.81 -13.64
CA ASP A 69 24.63 -1.84 -14.65
C ASP A 69 24.09 -3.24 -14.27
N GLY A 70 23.45 -3.38 -13.11
CA GLY A 70 22.89 -4.63 -12.58
C GLY A 70 23.91 -5.69 -12.18
N ARG A 71 25.22 -5.36 -12.14
CA ARG A 71 26.29 -6.35 -11.93
C ARG A 71 26.70 -6.54 -10.48
N ARG A 72 26.30 -5.62 -9.60
CA ARG A 72 26.68 -5.66 -8.18
C ARG A 72 25.47 -5.49 -7.30
N LEU A 73 25.44 -6.24 -6.21
CA LEU A 73 24.52 -6.05 -5.10
C LEU A 73 25.19 -5.07 -4.12
N ASN A 74 24.73 -3.79 -4.13
CA ASN A 74 25.32 -2.72 -3.32
C ASN A 74 24.76 -2.69 -1.90
N GLY A 75 23.53 -3.13 -1.70
CA GLY A 75 22.87 -3.30 -0.41
C GLY A 75 21.80 -4.37 -0.50
N SER A 76 21.64 -5.20 0.51
CA SER A 76 20.53 -6.14 0.59
C SER A 76 20.34 -6.62 2.01
N THR A 77 19.09 -6.60 2.49
CA THR A 77 18.71 -6.95 3.85
C THR A 77 17.37 -7.66 3.88
N TYR A 78 17.18 -8.55 4.86
CA TYR A 78 15.83 -8.93 5.30
C TYR A 78 15.26 -7.83 6.19
N LEU A 79 13.93 -7.78 6.26
CA LEU A 79 13.18 -6.96 7.19
C LEU A 79 11.90 -7.68 7.59
N GLY A 80 11.79 -8.08 8.84
CA GLY A 80 10.66 -8.83 9.36
C GLY A 80 10.83 -9.23 10.83
N GLY A 81 9.78 -9.82 11.38
CA GLY A 81 9.74 -10.45 12.70
C GLY A 81 9.59 -11.97 12.56
N THR A 82 9.02 -12.62 13.57
CA THR A 82 8.95 -14.10 13.65
C THR A 82 7.71 -14.70 13.00
N ASP A 83 6.79 -13.88 12.50
CA ASP A 83 5.63 -14.29 11.69
C ASP A 83 5.77 -13.77 10.25
N ASN A 84 4.75 -13.97 9.41
CA ASN A 84 4.82 -13.59 8.00
C ASN A 84 4.84 -12.07 7.80
N ASP A 85 5.80 -11.60 7.02
CA ASP A 85 5.98 -10.22 6.64
C ASP A 85 5.86 -10.02 5.13
N GLY A 86 5.21 -8.94 4.72
CA GLY A 86 4.97 -8.57 3.33
C GLY A 86 3.79 -9.29 2.68
N ILE A 87 3.33 -10.39 3.22
CA ILE A 87 2.15 -11.09 2.71
C ILE A 87 0.90 -10.51 3.37
N ASN A 88 -0.04 -10.06 2.55
CA ASN A 88 -1.40 -9.80 2.95
C ASN A 88 -2.10 -11.16 2.97
N ASN A 89 -2.17 -11.81 4.11
CA ASN A 89 -2.48 -13.24 4.29
C ASN A 89 -3.85 -13.61 3.69
N ALA A 90 -3.82 -14.21 2.52
CA ALA A 90 -4.75 -13.92 1.44
C ALA A 90 -5.92 -14.85 1.30
N PHE A 91 -5.99 -15.99 1.93
CA PHE A 91 -7.14 -16.87 1.71
C PHE A 91 -8.32 -16.48 2.62
N GLY A 92 -9.24 -15.68 2.05
CA GLY A 92 -10.50 -15.29 2.69
C GLY A 92 -10.41 -14.02 3.51
N LEU A 93 -9.31 -13.28 3.46
CA LEU A 93 -9.21 -11.99 4.13
C LEU A 93 -9.80 -10.88 3.26
N PRO A 94 -10.57 -10.00 3.88
CA PRO A 94 -11.28 -8.95 3.18
C PRO A 94 -10.36 -7.91 2.53
N LEU A 95 -9.10 -7.76 2.97
CA LEU A 95 -8.14 -6.78 2.44
C LEU A 95 -7.41 -7.24 1.16
N SER A 96 -7.49 -8.50 0.75
CA SER A 96 -6.92 -9.01 -0.50
C SER A 96 -8.05 -9.29 -1.51
N ARG A 97 -8.36 -8.32 -2.36
CA ARG A 97 -9.49 -8.36 -3.30
C ARG A 97 -9.09 -8.40 -4.75
N ASN A 98 -7.89 -7.94 -5.09
CA ASN A 98 -7.40 -7.84 -6.45
C ASN A 98 -6.20 -8.77 -6.68
N TYR A 99 -5.90 -9.01 -7.95
CA TYR A 99 -4.66 -9.68 -8.32
C TYR A 99 -3.45 -8.87 -7.80
N GLY A 100 -2.63 -9.51 -7.04
CA GLY A 100 -1.41 -8.92 -6.48
C GLY A 100 -1.60 -8.24 -5.12
N ASP A 101 -2.82 -8.15 -4.58
CA ASP A 101 -3.03 -7.60 -3.23
C ASP A 101 -2.33 -8.43 -2.15
N GLU A 102 -2.10 -9.73 -2.42
CA GLU A 102 -1.37 -10.62 -1.52
C GLU A 102 0.06 -10.15 -1.23
N PHE A 103 0.64 -9.38 -2.15
CA PHE A 103 2.05 -8.95 -2.09
C PHE A 103 2.20 -7.43 -2.22
N ARG A 104 1.12 -6.70 -1.94
CA ARG A 104 1.11 -5.25 -2.13
C ARG A 104 1.93 -4.56 -1.06
N GLY A 105 2.80 -3.69 -1.51
CA GLY A 105 3.63 -2.79 -0.74
C GLY A 105 4.35 -1.85 -1.67
N GLU A 106 4.92 -0.79 -1.15
CA GLU A 106 5.59 0.22 -1.94
C GLU A 106 6.93 0.61 -1.33
N VAL A 107 7.87 0.98 -2.19
CA VAL A 107 9.17 1.54 -1.82
C VAL A 107 9.35 2.90 -2.45
N ASN A 108 9.88 3.85 -1.70
CA ASN A 108 10.22 5.20 -2.14
C ASN A 108 11.55 5.64 -1.51
N ILE A 109 12.10 6.78 -1.95
CA ILE A 109 13.35 7.35 -1.42
C ILE A 109 13.19 8.85 -1.19
N ASP A 110 14.00 9.41 -0.27
CA ASP A 110 14.19 10.84 -0.12
C ASP A 110 15.42 11.33 -0.93
N ALA A 111 15.71 12.64 -0.86
CA ALA A 111 16.86 13.25 -1.56
C ALA A 111 18.21 12.68 -1.13
N ASP A 112 18.33 12.17 0.08
CA ASP A 112 19.52 11.52 0.63
C ASP A 112 19.62 10.03 0.30
N ASN A 113 18.68 9.50 -0.53
CA ASN A 113 18.54 8.08 -0.85
C ASN A 113 18.20 7.18 0.36
N ASN A 114 17.70 7.73 1.46
CA ASN A 114 17.10 6.89 2.49
C ASN A 114 15.87 6.18 1.90
N VAL A 115 15.69 4.93 2.30
CA VAL A 115 14.67 4.05 1.74
C VAL A 115 13.46 4.05 2.65
N TYR A 116 12.30 4.34 2.10
CA TYR A 116 11.03 4.27 2.79
C TYR A 116 10.20 3.12 2.23
N ILE A 117 9.56 2.39 3.09
CA ILE A 117 8.65 1.30 2.70
C ILE A 117 7.30 1.44 3.39
N ALA A 118 6.25 0.99 2.70
CA ALA A 118 4.96 0.61 3.26
C ALA A 118 4.69 -0.84 2.90
N ALA A 119 4.29 -1.66 3.87
CA ALA A 119 4.04 -3.08 3.71
C ALA A 119 3.10 -3.59 4.81
N ASN A 120 2.90 -4.90 4.86
CA ASN A 120 2.08 -5.56 5.86
C ASN A 120 2.94 -6.51 6.71
N THR A 121 2.52 -6.75 7.94
CA THR A 121 3.14 -7.71 8.84
C THR A 121 2.10 -8.46 9.67
N SER A 122 2.34 -9.74 9.91
CA SER A 122 1.66 -10.50 10.95
C SER A 122 2.51 -10.62 12.23
N SER A 123 3.75 -10.13 12.19
CA SER A 123 4.71 -10.23 13.28
C SER A 123 4.43 -9.23 14.38
N THR A 124 4.16 -9.71 15.59
CA THR A 124 4.01 -8.87 16.78
C THR A 124 5.34 -8.33 17.31
N ASP A 125 6.45 -8.84 16.78
CA ASP A 125 7.83 -8.49 17.08
C ASP A 125 8.57 -7.88 15.87
N PHE A 126 7.81 -7.35 14.87
CA PHE A 126 8.43 -6.57 13.78
C PHE A 126 9.35 -5.49 14.36
N PRO A 127 10.55 -5.28 13.81
CA PRO A 127 11.51 -4.35 14.39
C PRO A 127 11.00 -2.90 14.31
N VAL A 128 10.48 -2.38 15.42
CA VAL A 128 10.02 -0.98 15.55
C VAL A 128 11.07 -0.15 16.27
N ILE A 129 11.47 0.95 15.63
CA ILE A 129 12.47 1.90 16.13
C ILE A 129 11.93 3.31 15.99
N ASN A 130 11.83 4.05 17.09
CA ASN A 130 11.38 5.46 17.10
C ASN A 130 10.05 5.70 16.36
N GLY A 131 9.19 4.72 16.29
CA GLY A 131 7.90 4.81 15.60
C GLY A 131 6.82 5.45 16.47
N PHE A 132 5.81 6.03 15.82
CA PHE A 132 4.64 6.59 16.53
C PHE A 132 3.76 5.50 17.15
N GLN A 133 3.72 4.30 16.59
CA GLN A 133 3.03 3.13 17.13
C GLN A 133 4.03 1.99 17.31
N SER A 134 4.40 1.75 18.56
CA SER A 134 5.43 0.75 18.91
C SER A 134 4.88 -0.64 19.18
N VAL A 135 3.57 -0.80 19.23
CA VAL A 135 2.89 -2.05 19.56
C VAL A 135 1.97 -2.45 18.42
N TYR A 136 2.02 -3.72 18.06
CA TYR A 136 1.08 -4.35 17.14
C TYR A 136 -0.36 -4.12 17.61
N GLY A 137 -1.23 -3.61 16.73
CA GLY A 137 -2.58 -3.24 17.09
C GLY A 137 -3.48 -4.44 17.32
N GLY A 138 -3.39 -5.43 16.45
CA GLY A 138 -4.19 -6.65 16.58
C GLY A 138 -4.58 -7.31 15.26
N GLY A 139 -5.58 -8.17 15.33
CA GLY A 139 -6.07 -8.88 14.14
C GLY A 139 -5.08 -9.87 13.57
N THR A 140 -5.17 -10.11 12.28
CA THR A 140 -4.31 -11.06 11.55
C THR A 140 -3.07 -10.41 10.95
N GLN A 141 -3.10 -9.09 10.79
CA GLN A 141 -1.99 -8.30 10.26
C GLN A 141 -2.20 -6.81 10.57
N ASP A 142 -1.11 -6.06 10.62
CA ASP A 142 -1.07 -4.60 10.62
C ASP A 142 -0.28 -4.10 9.41
N GLY A 143 -0.51 -2.83 9.05
CA GLY A 143 0.41 -2.11 8.19
C GLY A 143 1.72 -1.81 8.94
N VAL A 144 2.83 -1.76 8.20
CA VAL A 144 4.11 -1.29 8.69
C VAL A 144 4.71 -0.28 7.74
N VAL A 145 5.39 0.68 8.33
CA VAL A 145 6.17 1.69 7.60
C VAL A 145 7.56 1.79 8.21
N ALA A 146 8.57 1.91 7.37
CA ALA A 146 9.95 2.04 7.84
C ALA A 146 10.78 2.94 6.95
N LYS A 147 11.77 3.60 7.56
CA LYS A 147 12.84 4.34 6.89
C LYS A 147 14.16 3.69 7.22
N LEU A 148 14.91 3.31 6.20
CA LEU A 148 16.25 2.75 6.32
C LEU A 148 17.27 3.73 5.72
N ASN A 149 18.52 3.63 6.17
CA ASN A 149 19.62 4.37 5.57
C ASN A 149 19.97 3.84 4.17
N PRO A 150 20.72 4.61 3.35
CA PRO A 150 20.94 4.29 1.94
C PRO A 150 21.64 2.95 1.69
N ASP A 151 22.53 2.50 2.58
CA ASP A 151 23.26 1.24 2.43
C ASP A 151 22.54 0.03 3.06
N LEU A 152 21.30 0.24 3.57
CA LEU A 152 20.45 -0.79 4.17
C LEU A 152 21.06 -1.48 5.40
N SER A 153 21.96 -0.80 6.10
CA SER A 153 22.63 -1.33 7.29
C SER A 153 21.90 -1.00 8.59
N SER A 154 20.96 -0.07 8.58
CA SER A 154 20.21 0.32 9.77
C SER A 154 18.81 0.85 9.43
N ILE A 155 17.87 0.60 10.35
CA ILE A 155 16.57 1.27 10.37
C ILE A 155 16.77 2.62 11.08
N ILE A 156 16.33 3.70 10.43
CA ILE A 156 16.31 5.05 11.02
C ILE A 156 15.09 5.18 11.92
N TRP A 157 13.93 4.81 11.40
CA TRP A 157 12.71 4.63 12.18
C TRP A 157 11.79 3.60 11.52
N SER A 158 10.91 3.01 12.32
CA SER A 158 9.86 2.11 11.83
C SER A 158 8.69 2.10 12.79
N SER A 159 7.48 1.86 12.29
CA SER A 159 6.25 1.90 13.06
C SER A 159 5.23 0.89 12.50
N TYR A 160 4.43 0.33 13.37
CA TYR A 160 3.13 -0.21 12.95
C TYR A 160 2.19 0.92 12.56
N ILE A 161 1.15 0.60 11.82
CA ILE A 161 -0.03 1.42 11.60
C ILE A 161 -1.25 0.51 11.50
N GLY A 162 -2.05 0.49 12.56
CA GLY A 162 -3.22 -0.39 12.65
C GLY A 162 -3.96 -0.26 13.97
N GLY A 163 -5.14 -0.88 14.02
CA GLY A 163 -5.98 -1.01 15.21
C GLY A 163 -6.16 -2.48 15.62
N THR A 164 -7.31 -2.81 16.24
CA THR A 164 -7.52 -4.15 16.82
C THR A 164 -7.93 -5.22 15.81
N MET A 165 -8.23 -4.87 14.57
CA MET A 165 -8.56 -5.80 13.48
C MET A 165 -7.44 -5.83 12.43
N ALA A 166 -7.71 -6.40 11.26
CA ALA A 166 -6.72 -6.46 10.19
C ALA A 166 -6.56 -5.10 9.49
N ASP A 167 -5.32 -4.68 9.31
CA ASP A 167 -4.94 -3.43 8.67
C ASP A 167 -3.84 -3.66 7.63
N ALA A 168 -3.76 -2.80 6.62
CA ALA A 168 -2.79 -2.94 5.54
C ALA A 168 -2.27 -1.58 5.10
N ALA A 169 -0.96 -1.47 4.81
CA ALA A 169 -0.33 -0.31 4.20
C ALA A 169 0.16 -0.68 2.79
N TYR A 170 -0.30 0.06 1.77
CA TYR A 170 -0.05 -0.27 0.37
C TYR A 170 0.76 0.76 -0.39
N GLY A 171 0.58 2.04 -0.07
CA GLY A 171 1.21 3.14 -0.76
C GLY A 171 1.93 4.08 0.18
N ILE A 172 3.05 4.64 -0.28
CA ILE A 172 3.83 5.63 0.45
C ILE A 172 4.36 6.73 -0.49
N LYS A 173 4.16 7.99 -0.11
CA LYS A 173 4.70 9.16 -0.80
C LYS A 173 5.45 10.04 0.17
N ILE A 174 6.65 10.44 -0.22
CA ILE A 174 7.51 11.29 0.60
C ILE A 174 7.39 12.74 0.14
N ILE A 175 7.16 13.64 1.07
CA ILE A 175 7.36 15.07 0.90
C ILE A 175 8.63 15.42 1.68
N GLU A 176 9.65 15.83 0.95
CA GLU A 176 10.99 16.01 1.50
C GLU A 176 11.00 16.93 2.72
N ASP A 177 11.77 16.52 3.73
CA ASP A 177 11.98 17.20 5.00
C ASP A 177 10.69 17.54 5.78
N SER A 178 9.56 16.91 5.42
CA SER A 178 8.27 17.25 6.02
C SER A 178 7.52 16.01 6.53
N VAL A 179 6.91 15.25 5.65
CA VAL A 179 6.04 14.13 6.01
C VAL A 179 6.14 12.99 5.00
N SER A 180 5.74 11.80 5.45
CA SER A 180 5.42 10.68 4.58
C SER A 180 3.91 10.45 4.62
N TYR A 181 3.26 10.42 3.45
CA TYR A 181 1.86 10.01 3.34
C TYR A 181 1.78 8.51 3.07
N ILE A 182 0.82 7.86 3.73
CA ILE A 182 0.56 6.42 3.63
C ILE A 182 -0.91 6.20 3.31
N THR A 183 -1.20 5.17 2.51
CA THR A 183 -2.56 4.73 2.23
C THR A 183 -2.68 3.21 2.28
N GLY A 184 -3.89 2.73 2.52
CA GLY A 184 -4.17 1.30 2.59
C GLY A 184 -5.63 1.01 2.89
N GLY A 185 -5.87 -0.10 3.56
CA GLY A 185 -7.20 -0.52 4.02
C GLY A 185 -7.20 -0.89 5.49
N THR A 186 -8.30 -0.67 6.16
CA THR A 186 -8.49 -1.01 7.58
C THR A 186 -9.84 -1.66 7.82
N MET A 187 -9.86 -2.64 8.73
CA MET A 187 -11.06 -3.21 9.33
C MET A 187 -11.27 -2.71 10.76
N SER A 188 -10.37 -1.85 11.24
CA SER A 188 -10.31 -1.44 12.62
C SER A 188 -11.13 -0.17 12.86
N ALA A 189 -12.19 -0.27 13.62
CA ALA A 189 -12.95 0.91 14.06
C ALA A 189 -12.13 1.84 14.98
N ASP A 190 -11.08 1.30 15.57
CA ASP A 190 -10.12 2.00 16.44
C ASP A 190 -8.77 2.28 15.72
N PHE A 191 -8.76 2.24 14.39
CA PHE A 191 -7.61 2.69 13.58
C PHE A 191 -7.19 4.10 14.00
N PRO A 192 -5.89 4.40 14.13
CA PRO A 192 -5.44 5.68 14.63
C PRO A 192 -5.77 6.83 13.65
N VAL A 193 -6.85 7.55 13.92
CA VAL A 193 -7.23 8.79 13.23
C VAL A 193 -6.98 10.01 14.12
N THR A 194 -6.79 11.17 13.52
CA THR A 194 -6.47 12.40 14.26
C THR A 194 -7.68 13.33 14.38
N PRO A 195 -7.79 14.08 15.48
CA PRO A 195 -8.84 15.09 15.63
C PRO A 195 -8.74 16.15 14.52
N GLY A 196 -9.88 16.48 13.90
CA GLY A 196 -9.95 17.47 12.84
C GLY A 196 -9.65 16.93 11.44
N ALA A 197 -9.41 15.63 11.28
CA ALA A 197 -9.30 14.99 9.98
C ALA A 197 -10.64 15.03 9.23
N TYR A 198 -10.60 14.84 7.91
CA TYR A 198 -11.75 14.86 7.02
C TYR A 198 -12.87 13.90 7.49
N ASP A 199 -12.51 12.65 7.82
CA ASP A 199 -13.43 11.70 8.41
C ASP A 199 -12.75 10.92 9.55
N THR A 200 -13.37 10.96 10.75
CA THR A 200 -12.89 10.25 11.93
C THR A 200 -13.77 9.06 12.33
N GLN A 201 -14.77 8.74 11.50
CA GLN A 201 -15.70 7.68 11.75
C GLN A 201 -15.44 6.51 10.80
N PHE A 202 -15.22 5.34 11.36
CA PHE A 202 -15.18 4.09 10.60
C PHE A 202 -16.56 3.84 9.99
N GLY A 203 -16.62 3.71 8.66
CA GLY A 203 -17.87 3.53 7.91
C GLY A 203 -18.48 2.14 8.12
N GLY A 204 -17.66 1.12 8.12
CA GLY A 204 -18.08 -0.29 8.28
C GLY A 204 -17.29 -1.22 7.36
N ASP A 205 -17.51 -2.48 7.36
CA ASP A 205 -16.81 -3.56 6.61
C ASP A 205 -15.29 -3.32 6.47
N ILE A 206 -14.87 -2.51 5.52
CA ILE A 206 -13.48 -2.07 5.30
C ILE A 206 -13.50 -0.63 4.84
N ASP A 207 -12.66 0.21 5.43
CA ASP A 207 -12.40 1.57 4.94
C ASP A 207 -10.99 1.69 4.36
N GLY A 208 -10.85 2.52 3.32
CA GLY A 208 -9.57 3.10 2.96
C GLY A 208 -9.13 4.11 4.02
N TYR A 209 -7.87 4.49 3.99
CA TYR A 209 -7.36 5.56 4.83
C TYR A 209 -6.25 6.36 4.13
N LEU A 210 -6.06 7.59 4.58
CA LEU A 210 -4.85 8.38 4.37
C LEU A 210 -4.26 8.76 5.73
N ALA A 211 -2.96 8.63 5.86
CA ALA A 211 -2.23 9.04 7.06
C ALA A 211 -0.96 9.81 6.67
N SER A 212 -0.55 10.78 7.47
CA SER A 212 0.73 11.47 7.35
C SER A 212 1.56 11.31 8.61
N ILE A 213 2.83 10.92 8.45
CA ILE A 213 3.79 10.68 9.51
C ILE A 213 4.89 11.72 9.42
N SER A 214 5.37 12.22 10.56
CA SER A 214 6.49 13.15 10.62
C SER A 214 7.75 12.55 9.99
N TYR A 215 8.64 13.39 9.49
CA TYR A 215 9.90 12.99 8.83
C TYR A 215 10.77 12.06 9.71
N ASP A 216 10.73 12.26 11.03
CA ASP A 216 11.45 11.45 12.02
C ASP A 216 10.71 10.18 12.48
N GLY A 217 9.50 9.91 11.94
CA GLY A 217 8.71 8.72 12.25
C GLY A 217 7.96 8.73 13.59
N THR A 218 8.20 9.76 14.43
CA THR A 218 7.75 9.73 15.84
C THR A 218 6.30 10.14 16.05
N THR A 219 5.69 10.79 15.06
CA THR A 219 4.36 11.41 15.21
C THR A 219 3.46 11.11 14.02
N LEU A 220 2.28 10.59 14.29
CA LEU A 220 1.16 10.59 13.35
C LEU A 220 0.59 12.01 13.30
N LYS A 221 0.86 12.73 12.20
CA LYS A 221 0.50 14.14 12.02
C LYS A 221 -0.97 14.35 11.70
N ALA A 222 -1.47 13.56 10.75
CA ALA A 222 -2.86 13.53 10.36
C ALA A 222 -3.24 12.12 9.90
N SER A 223 -4.48 11.72 10.14
CA SER A 223 -5.00 10.44 9.65
C SER A 223 -6.51 10.50 9.56
N THR A 224 -7.07 10.00 8.45
CA THR A 224 -8.49 10.05 8.12
C THR A 224 -8.95 8.75 7.49
N PHE A 225 -10.17 8.34 7.76
CA PHE A 225 -10.83 7.32 6.96
C PHE A 225 -11.25 7.86 5.59
N LEU A 226 -11.34 6.94 4.63
CA LEU A 226 -11.89 7.14 3.30
C LEU A 226 -12.86 5.99 3.00
N GLY A 227 -14.10 6.12 3.44
CA GLY A 227 -15.00 4.99 3.38
C GLY A 227 -16.48 5.35 3.31
N THR A 228 -17.27 4.30 3.20
CA THR A 228 -18.72 4.23 3.24
C THR A 228 -19.11 3.09 4.19
N PRO A 229 -20.41 2.82 4.46
CA PRO A 229 -20.78 1.63 5.24
C PRO A 229 -20.45 0.27 4.60
N GLU A 230 -20.05 0.26 3.34
CA GLU A 230 -19.69 -0.93 2.57
C GLU A 230 -18.16 -1.09 2.49
N TYR A 231 -17.68 -1.91 1.56
CA TYR A 231 -16.25 -2.06 1.28
C TYR A 231 -15.68 -0.84 0.57
N ASP A 232 -14.63 -0.28 1.15
CA ASP A 232 -13.79 0.76 0.57
C ASP A 232 -12.32 0.45 0.87
N GLN A 233 -11.42 0.67 -0.08
CA GLN A 233 -10.00 0.40 0.11
C GLN A 233 -9.16 1.29 -0.80
N SER A 234 -8.17 1.96 -0.24
CA SER A 234 -7.21 2.79 -0.98
C SER A 234 -5.98 1.97 -1.35
N TYR A 235 -5.50 2.14 -2.58
CA TYR A 235 -4.38 1.35 -3.11
C TYR A 235 -3.15 2.17 -3.45
N PHE A 236 -3.36 3.39 -3.93
CA PHE A 236 -2.30 4.29 -4.36
C PHE A 236 -2.57 5.69 -3.87
N LEU A 237 -1.51 6.45 -3.74
CA LEU A 237 -1.57 7.87 -3.45
C LEU A 237 -0.53 8.63 -4.27
N ASP A 238 -0.78 9.89 -4.51
CA ASP A 238 0.16 10.84 -5.09
C ASP A 238 -0.15 12.25 -4.59
N THR A 239 0.71 13.21 -4.90
CA THR A 239 0.53 14.61 -4.51
C THR A 239 0.73 15.54 -5.69
N ASP A 240 0.04 16.70 -5.69
CA ASP A 240 0.29 17.77 -6.64
C ASP A 240 1.33 18.80 -6.11
N GLU A 241 1.58 19.85 -6.90
CA GLU A 241 2.52 20.93 -6.54
C GLU A 241 2.09 21.70 -5.29
N ASP A 242 0.79 21.76 -5.01
CA ASP A 242 0.25 22.39 -3.79
C ASP A 242 0.30 21.44 -2.58
N GLN A 243 0.88 20.24 -2.77
CA GLN A 243 0.97 19.15 -1.78
C GLN A 243 -0.40 18.57 -1.35
N ASN A 244 -1.47 18.84 -2.10
CA ASN A 244 -2.72 18.14 -1.87
C ASN A 244 -2.53 16.65 -2.19
N VAL A 245 -3.18 15.81 -1.38
CA VAL A 245 -3.01 14.36 -1.43
C VAL A 245 -4.16 13.72 -2.20
N TYR A 246 -3.83 12.93 -3.18
CA TYR A 246 -4.79 12.14 -3.95
C TYR A 246 -4.72 10.69 -3.49
N ALA A 247 -5.87 10.11 -3.18
CA ALA A 247 -6.04 8.67 -2.98
C ALA A 247 -6.80 8.06 -4.16
N TYR A 248 -6.31 6.93 -4.66
CA TYR A 248 -7.01 6.12 -5.64
C TYR A 248 -7.36 4.77 -5.04
N GLY A 249 -8.64 4.41 -5.08
CA GLY A 249 -9.14 3.22 -4.42
C GLY A 249 -10.35 2.59 -5.09
N GLN A 250 -10.92 1.62 -4.39
CA GLN A 250 -12.14 0.90 -4.79
C GLN A 250 -13.23 1.11 -3.75
N THR A 251 -14.48 1.09 -4.21
CA THR A 251 -15.68 1.21 -3.37
C THR A 251 -16.79 0.27 -3.86
N ARG A 252 -17.59 -0.22 -2.93
CA ARG A 252 -18.88 -0.86 -3.21
C ARG A 252 -20.06 -0.05 -2.67
N GLY A 253 -19.75 1.02 -1.94
CA GLY A 253 -20.74 1.92 -1.39
C GLY A 253 -21.06 3.12 -2.28
N SER A 254 -21.90 3.98 -1.75
CA SER A 254 -22.20 5.27 -2.36
C SER A 254 -21.13 6.29 -1.96
N TYR A 255 -19.96 6.18 -2.59
CA TYR A 255 -18.84 7.07 -2.29
C TYR A 255 -19.19 8.54 -2.56
N PRO A 256 -18.82 9.48 -1.67
CA PRO A 256 -19.09 10.90 -1.87
C PRO A 256 -18.52 11.41 -3.19
N VAL A 257 -19.29 12.21 -3.93
CA VAL A 257 -18.88 12.85 -5.19
C VAL A 257 -19.09 14.33 -5.08
N SER A 258 -18.07 15.12 -5.42
CA SER A 258 -18.14 16.57 -5.37
C SER A 258 -19.01 17.14 -6.51
N GLU A 259 -19.66 18.27 -6.26
CA GLU A 259 -20.46 18.94 -7.29
C GLU A 259 -19.57 19.47 -8.44
N GLY A 260 -20.01 19.27 -9.67
CA GLY A 260 -19.35 19.80 -10.86
C GLY A 260 -18.13 19.01 -11.34
N VAL A 261 -17.78 17.89 -10.71
CA VAL A 261 -16.73 16.99 -11.20
C VAL A 261 -17.31 15.92 -12.12
N TYR A 262 -16.47 15.39 -13.02
CA TYR A 262 -16.85 14.20 -13.77
C TYR A 262 -17.07 13.03 -12.81
N ALA A 263 -18.15 12.32 -12.95
CA ALA A 263 -18.42 11.07 -12.25
C ALA A 263 -19.32 10.18 -13.11
N TYR A 264 -19.04 8.89 -13.10
CA TYR A 264 -19.96 7.92 -13.68
C TYR A 264 -20.68 7.19 -12.55
N PRO A 265 -21.99 7.39 -12.38
CA PRO A 265 -22.73 6.88 -11.23
C PRO A 265 -22.57 5.37 -11.04
N LEU A 266 -22.56 4.90 -9.79
CA LEU A 266 -22.40 3.50 -9.40
C LEU A 266 -21.07 2.87 -9.87
N SER A 267 -20.06 3.68 -10.17
CA SER A 267 -18.72 3.16 -10.44
C SER A 267 -18.01 2.74 -9.17
N GLY A 268 -17.17 1.72 -9.28
CA GLY A 268 -16.52 1.07 -8.15
C GLY A 268 -15.07 1.49 -7.91
N GLN A 269 -14.55 2.49 -8.60
CA GLN A 269 -13.26 3.12 -8.29
C GLN A 269 -13.50 4.56 -7.87
N PHE A 270 -12.78 5.01 -6.82
CA PHE A 270 -12.80 6.40 -6.38
C PHE A 270 -11.44 7.07 -6.54
N ILE A 271 -11.47 8.38 -6.77
CA ILE A 271 -10.32 9.27 -6.63
C ILE A 271 -10.75 10.37 -5.68
N HIS A 272 -10.00 10.56 -4.60
CA HIS A 272 -10.28 11.57 -3.59
C HIS A 272 -9.05 12.44 -3.37
N LYS A 273 -9.20 13.73 -3.53
CA LYS A 273 -8.17 14.74 -3.26
C LYS A 273 -8.48 15.46 -1.97
N LEU A 274 -7.53 15.46 -1.03
CA LEU A 274 -7.63 16.16 0.24
C LEU A 274 -6.53 17.23 0.36
N THR A 275 -6.75 18.18 1.27
CA THR A 275 -5.72 19.14 1.70
C THR A 275 -4.52 18.44 2.32
N PRO A 276 -3.33 19.08 2.36
CA PRO A 276 -2.10 18.46 2.91
C PRO A 276 -2.23 18.00 4.37
N ASP A 277 -3.06 18.65 5.16
CA ASP A 277 -3.34 18.28 6.56
C ASP A 277 -4.44 17.25 6.70
N LEU A 278 -4.98 16.72 5.58
CA LEU A 278 -6.06 15.73 5.51
C LEU A 278 -7.37 16.16 6.21
N SER A 279 -7.60 17.46 6.37
CA SER A 279 -8.76 17.99 7.10
C SER A 279 -9.96 18.27 6.20
N GLU A 280 -9.73 18.54 4.90
CA GLU A 280 -10.78 18.93 3.97
C GLU A 280 -10.69 18.17 2.63
N SER A 281 -11.87 17.83 2.08
CA SER A 281 -11.98 17.33 0.73
C SER A 281 -11.88 18.48 -0.27
N VAL A 282 -10.92 18.42 -1.17
CA VAL A 282 -10.81 19.34 -2.31
C VAL A 282 -11.75 18.90 -3.41
N PHE A 283 -11.72 17.63 -3.77
CA PHE A 283 -12.75 16.97 -4.58
C PHE A 283 -12.71 15.45 -4.40
N SER A 284 -13.82 14.82 -4.72
CA SER A 284 -13.90 13.37 -4.86
C SER A 284 -14.74 12.99 -6.07
N THR A 285 -14.43 11.87 -6.69
CA THR A 285 -15.14 11.35 -7.86
C THR A 285 -15.10 9.82 -7.90
N VAL A 286 -16.01 9.24 -8.70
CA VAL A 286 -16.03 7.81 -8.99
C VAL A 286 -15.95 7.57 -10.50
N VAL A 287 -15.11 6.60 -10.88
CA VAL A 287 -14.88 6.21 -12.27
C VAL A 287 -15.02 4.69 -12.44
N GLY A 288 -15.46 4.25 -13.63
CA GLY A 288 -15.65 2.82 -13.93
C GLY A 288 -16.85 2.57 -14.81
N SER A 289 -17.35 1.34 -14.84
CA SER A 289 -18.47 0.93 -15.70
C SER A 289 -19.87 1.26 -15.17
N GLY A 290 -20.00 1.68 -13.91
CA GLY A 290 -21.29 1.90 -13.27
C GLY A 290 -22.02 0.61 -12.86
N SER A 291 -21.30 -0.48 -12.66
CA SER A 291 -21.86 -1.79 -12.30
C SER A 291 -22.24 -1.93 -10.82
N GLY A 292 -21.94 -0.95 -9.98
CA GLY A 292 -22.09 -1.02 -8.52
C GLY A 292 -21.01 -1.84 -7.82
N SER A 293 -19.91 -2.15 -8.53
CA SER A 293 -18.79 -2.92 -8.00
C SER A 293 -17.48 -2.50 -8.67
N PRO A 294 -16.33 -2.69 -8.02
CA PRO A 294 -15.04 -2.51 -8.65
C PRO A 294 -14.89 -3.38 -9.89
N ASP A 295 -14.46 -2.79 -10.99
CA ASP A 295 -14.26 -3.44 -12.28
C ASP A 295 -12.83 -3.25 -12.84
N ILE A 296 -11.98 -2.56 -12.11
CA ILE A 296 -10.56 -2.37 -12.39
C ILE A 296 -9.76 -2.82 -11.16
N SER A 297 -8.84 -3.77 -11.33
CA SER A 297 -7.81 -4.07 -10.34
C SER A 297 -6.69 -3.05 -10.50
N PRO A 298 -6.46 -2.15 -9.53
CA PRO A 298 -5.52 -1.05 -9.67
C PRO A 298 -4.07 -1.53 -9.78
N THR A 299 -3.30 -0.99 -10.74
CA THR A 299 -1.88 -1.35 -10.94
C THR A 299 -0.94 -0.15 -10.92
N ALA A 300 -1.44 1.05 -11.26
CA ALA A 300 -0.65 2.28 -11.18
C ALA A 300 -1.56 3.50 -11.06
N PHE A 301 -1.01 4.54 -10.45
CA PHE A 301 -1.63 5.84 -10.30
C PHE A 301 -0.55 6.92 -10.29
N LEU A 302 -0.79 8.03 -10.98
CA LEU A 302 0.14 9.15 -11.06
C LEU A 302 -0.64 10.45 -11.21
N VAL A 303 -0.19 11.49 -10.54
CA VAL A 303 -0.61 12.88 -10.76
C VAL A 303 0.61 13.65 -11.28
N ASN A 304 0.50 14.27 -12.46
CA ASN A 304 1.60 15.06 -12.99
C ASN A 304 1.59 16.52 -12.50
N GLU A 305 2.63 17.27 -12.81
CA GLU A 305 2.79 18.68 -12.44
C GLU A 305 1.62 19.58 -12.90
N CYS A 306 0.92 19.22 -13.97
CA CYS A 306 -0.27 19.95 -14.44
C CYS A 306 -1.56 19.52 -13.73
N GLY A 307 -1.51 18.63 -12.74
CA GLY A 307 -2.66 18.09 -12.04
C GLY A 307 -3.45 17.05 -12.86
N ASN A 308 -2.92 16.56 -14.00
CA ASN A 308 -3.56 15.49 -14.73
C ASN A 308 -3.36 14.16 -14.01
N ILE A 309 -4.44 13.39 -13.92
CA ILE A 309 -4.51 12.11 -13.25
C ILE A 309 -4.39 11.00 -14.29
N PHE A 310 -3.44 10.08 -14.07
CA PHE A 310 -3.26 8.88 -14.87
C PHE A 310 -3.48 7.66 -13.98
N LEU A 311 -4.30 6.75 -14.43
CA LEU A 311 -4.55 5.49 -13.74
C LEU A 311 -4.43 4.32 -14.71
N SER A 312 -3.98 3.19 -14.20
CA SER A 312 -3.86 1.94 -14.93
C SER A 312 -4.37 0.79 -14.08
N GLY A 313 -4.86 -0.25 -14.72
CA GLY A 313 -5.31 -1.44 -14.03
C GLY A 313 -5.77 -2.54 -14.97
N TRP A 314 -6.06 -3.69 -14.37
CA TRP A 314 -6.66 -4.82 -15.06
C TRP A 314 -8.18 -4.70 -15.03
N GLY A 315 -8.83 -4.69 -16.19
CA GLY A 315 -10.28 -4.74 -16.30
C GLY A 315 -10.81 -6.15 -16.51
N GLY A 316 -11.79 -6.56 -15.71
CA GLY A 316 -12.55 -7.78 -15.90
C GLY A 316 -11.98 -9.06 -15.27
N TRP A 317 -12.82 -10.08 -15.18
CA TRP A 317 -12.47 -11.43 -14.81
C TRP A 317 -11.65 -12.10 -15.92
N ILE A 318 -10.77 -13.03 -15.58
CA ILE A 318 -10.01 -13.86 -16.57
C ILE A 318 -10.93 -14.50 -17.61
N ASN A 319 -12.21 -14.68 -17.34
CA ASN A 319 -13.25 -15.18 -18.26
C ASN A 319 -14.43 -14.23 -18.46
N SER A 320 -14.51 -13.08 -17.80
CA SER A 320 -15.49 -12.10 -18.19
C SER A 320 -15.00 -11.42 -19.44
N ARG A 321 -15.84 -11.37 -20.44
CA ARG A 321 -15.63 -10.47 -21.57
C ARG A 321 -15.35 -9.10 -20.98
N VAL A 322 -14.09 -8.68 -21.05
CA VAL A 322 -13.72 -7.29 -20.83
C VAL A 322 -14.85 -6.50 -21.49
N PRO A 323 -15.55 -5.60 -20.79
CA PRO A 323 -16.40 -4.68 -21.48
C PRO A 323 -15.49 -4.08 -22.54
N LYS A 324 -15.65 -4.53 -23.80
CA LYS A 324 -14.99 -3.82 -24.88
C LYS A 324 -15.57 -2.46 -24.75
N TYR A 325 -14.78 -1.50 -24.36
CA TYR A 325 -15.06 -0.10 -24.62
C TYR A 325 -15.20 0.01 -26.15
N ASN A 326 -16.38 -0.34 -26.63
CA ASN A 326 -16.76 -0.17 -28.01
C ASN A 326 -17.14 1.29 -28.17
N GLY A 327 -16.21 2.03 -28.57
CA GLY A 327 -16.43 3.44 -28.95
C GLY A 327 -15.77 4.37 -27.95
N GLY A 328 -14.56 4.65 -28.22
CA GLY A 328 -13.94 5.93 -28.20
C GLY A 328 -14.55 7.01 -27.30
N ASN A 329 -14.66 6.73 -26.02
CA ASN A 329 -14.48 7.79 -25.07
C ASN A 329 -13.08 7.59 -24.50
N THR A 330 -12.09 8.00 -25.25
CA THR A 330 -10.90 8.58 -24.67
C THR A 330 -11.42 9.65 -23.72
N PHE A 331 -11.01 9.58 -22.47
CA PHE A 331 -11.18 10.68 -21.55
C PHE A 331 -10.29 11.80 -22.11
N ASP A 332 -10.87 12.72 -22.91
CA ASP A 332 -10.26 13.97 -23.31
C ASP A 332 -10.39 14.98 -22.18
#